data_605d758f668166a651cd85104e3a55e7
#
_entry.id   605d758f668166a651cd85104e3a55e7
#
_cell.length_a   1.000
_cell.length_b   1.000
_cell.length_c   1.000
_cell.angle_alpha   90.00
_cell.angle_beta   90.00
_cell.angle_gamma   90.00
#
_symmetry.space_group_name_H-M   'P 1'
#
loop_
_entity.id
_entity.type
_entity.pdbx_description
1 polymer ?
#
loop_
_entity_poly.entity_id
_entity_poly.type
_entity_poly.pdbx_seq_one_letter_code
_entity_poly.pdbx_strand_id
1 'polypeptide(L)'
;KPEKIEELKDLLKKYELQISALSCHGNCVHPNPEVAAKFQSDFEKTVQMAQLLGVDPVVTFSGCPGGSPEDKVPNWVTCSWPPDFTDILEYQWNEVLIPYWKNAVAFANAHGVKKIALEMHPGFCVYNTASLLRLREAVGDTIGANFDPSHLFWQGIDPAAAIRALGEAIYFFH
;
A
#
# COMPACT_ATOMS: atom_id res chain seq x y z
N LYS A 1 22.22 -2.15 12.38
CA LYS A 1 22.86 -2.52 13.64
C LYS A 1 22.14 -1.75 14.75
N PRO A 2 21.89 -2.33 15.95
CA PRO A 2 21.16 -1.68 17.06
C PRO A 2 21.74 -0.30 17.42
N GLU A 3 23.06 -0.17 17.47
CA GLU A 3 23.78 1.06 17.76
C GLU A 3 23.38 2.23 16.85
N LYS A 4 23.19 1.98 15.55
CA LYS A 4 22.77 3.01 14.59
C LYS A 4 21.31 3.45 14.77
N ILE A 5 20.46 2.57 15.29
CA ILE A 5 19.06 2.92 15.60
C ILE A 5 19.02 3.88 16.80
N GLU A 6 19.79 3.58 17.85
CA GLU A 6 19.86 4.47 19.02
C GLU A 6 20.53 5.81 18.66
N GLU A 7 21.60 5.80 17.87
CA GLU A 7 22.20 7.03 17.35
C GLU A 7 21.20 7.89 16.57
N LEU A 8 20.37 7.28 15.71
CA LEU A 8 19.32 7.99 14.98
C LEU A 8 18.26 8.56 15.93
N LYS A 9 17.81 7.79 16.92
CA LYS A 9 16.84 8.27 17.92
C LYS A 9 17.40 9.44 18.72
N ASP A 10 18.67 9.40 19.11
CA ASP A 10 19.33 10.49 19.82
C ASP A 10 19.44 11.75 18.96
N LEU A 11 19.74 11.61 17.66
CA LEU A 11 19.77 12.74 16.72
C LEU A 11 18.37 13.35 16.56
N LEU A 12 17.34 12.54 16.37
CA LEU A 12 15.96 13.01 16.27
C LEU A 12 15.56 13.79 17.52
N LYS A 13 15.84 13.24 18.70
CA LYS A 13 15.58 13.91 19.98
C LYS A 13 16.37 15.21 20.13
N LYS A 14 17.65 15.20 19.76
CA LYS A 14 18.52 16.38 19.87
C LYS A 14 18.01 17.56 19.02
N TYR A 15 17.45 17.27 17.84
CA TYR A 15 16.98 18.28 16.90
C TYR A 15 15.46 18.47 16.95
N GLU A 16 14.78 17.85 17.91
CA GLU A 16 13.32 17.92 18.07
C GLU A 16 12.56 17.51 16.79
N LEU A 17 13.09 16.49 16.08
CA LEU A 17 12.51 15.96 14.85
C LEU A 17 11.72 14.68 15.12
N GLN A 18 10.68 14.45 14.31
CA GLN A 18 9.89 13.23 14.31
C GLN A 18 9.87 12.61 12.92
N ILE A 19 9.93 11.29 12.85
CA ILE A 19 9.65 10.58 11.61
C ILE A 19 8.14 10.40 11.50
N SER A 20 7.53 11.01 10.50
CA SER A 20 6.07 10.96 10.29
C SER A 20 5.58 9.65 9.69
N ALA A 21 6.39 9.00 8.86
CA ALA A 21 6.12 7.71 8.24
C ALA A 21 7.43 7.09 7.71
N LEU A 22 7.41 5.78 7.46
CA LEU A 22 8.40 5.13 6.60
C LEU A 22 7.77 4.76 5.27
N SER A 23 8.50 4.97 4.18
CA SER A 23 8.00 4.67 2.83
C SER A 23 8.81 3.58 2.14
N CYS A 24 8.11 2.66 1.45
CA CYS A 24 8.72 1.66 0.57
C CYS A 24 7.81 1.43 -0.63
N HIS A 25 8.02 2.18 -1.68
CA HIS A 25 7.22 2.09 -2.89
C HIS A 25 7.69 0.94 -3.79
N GLY A 26 6.75 0.14 -4.28
CA GLY A 26 7.05 -0.97 -5.16
C GLY A 26 5.82 -1.82 -5.50
N ASN A 27 6.01 -2.82 -6.37
CA ASN A 27 4.94 -3.73 -6.77
C ASN A 27 5.16 -5.12 -6.14
N CYS A 28 4.64 -5.30 -4.93
CA CYS A 28 4.78 -6.55 -4.17
C CYS A 28 4.04 -7.75 -4.80
N VAL A 29 3.16 -7.51 -5.75
CA VAL A 29 2.42 -8.53 -6.50
C VAL A 29 2.77 -8.52 -7.99
N HIS A 30 3.98 -8.07 -8.33
CA HIS A 30 4.46 -8.06 -9.71
C HIS A 30 4.44 -9.48 -10.30
N PRO A 31 3.98 -9.67 -11.57
CA PRO A 31 3.90 -11.01 -12.16
C PRO A 31 5.27 -11.67 -12.38
N ASN A 32 6.35 -10.89 -12.47
CA ASN A 32 7.70 -11.45 -12.37
C ASN A 32 8.04 -11.72 -10.90
N PRO A 33 8.26 -13.01 -10.49
CA PRO A 33 8.46 -13.36 -9.10
C PRO A 33 9.75 -12.79 -8.47
N GLU A 34 10.80 -12.55 -9.25
CA GLU A 34 12.04 -11.93 -8.73
C GLU A 34 11.79 -10.46 -8.34
N VAL A 35 11.00 -9.75 -9.15
CA VAL A 35 10.61 -8.37 -8.87
C VAL A 35 9.68 -8.31 -7.65
N ALA A 36 8.68 -9.19 -7.60
CA ALA A 36 7.77 -9.30 -6.46
C ALA A 36 8.54 -9.59 -5.16
N ALA A 37 9.40 -10.60 -5.16
CA ALA A 37 10.19 -11.00 -3.98
C ALA A 37 11.07 -9.86 -3.46
N LYS A 38 11.68 -9.06 -4.36
CA LYS A 38 12.45 -7.88 -3.97
C LYS A 38 11.58 -6.89 -3.20
N PHE A 39 10.44 -6.50 -3.74
CA PHE A 39 9.57 -5.51 -3.11
C PHE A 39 8.88 -6.03 -1.85
N GLN A 40 8.56 -7.33 -1.79
CA GLN A 40 8.07 -7.96 -0.57
C GLN A 40 9.12 -7.89 0.54
N SER A 41 10.38 -8.24 0.23
CA SER A 41 11.50 -8.12 1.18
C SER A 41 11.73 -6.68 1.63
N ASP A 42 11.59 -5.69 0.73
CA ASP A 42 11.74 -4.28 1.09
C ASP A 42 10.59 -3.83 2.01
N PHE A 43 9.36 -4.28 1.76
CA PHE A 43 8.21 -4.02 2.64
C PHE A 43 8.42 -4.62 4.05
N GLU A 44 8.80 -5.90 4.12
CA GLU A 44 9.05 -6.57 5.40
C GLU A 44 10.15 -5.88 6.22
N LYS A 45 11.25 -5.49 5.57
CA LYS A 45 12.33 -4.72 6.22
C LYS A 45 11.85 -3.35 6.70
N THR A 46 10.98 -2.70 5.94
CA THR A 46 10.42 -1.40 6.32
C THR A 46 9.51 -1.55 7.55
N VAL A 47 8.66 -2.58 7.59
CA VAL A 47 7.83 -2.90 8.76
C VAL A 47 8.70 -3.18 9.99
N GLN A 48 9.75 -3.99 9.85
CA GLN A 48 10.70 -4.26 10.94
C GLN A 48 11.43 -2.99 11.41
N MET A 49 11.80 -2.11 10.47
CA MET A 49 12.42 -0.83 10.81
C MET A 49 11.43 0.10 11.53
N ALA A 50 10.17 0.12 11.09
CA ALA A 50 9.10 0.88 11.73
C ALA A 50 8.91 0.44 13.19
N GLN A 51 8.91 -0.87 13.45
CA GLN A 51 8.89 -1.42 14.81
C GLN A 51 10.07 -0.92 15.65
N LEU A 52 11.30 -0.98 15.12
CA LEU A 52 12.51 -0.56 15.85
C LEU A 52 12.54 0.93 16.16
N LEU A 53 11.98 1.75 15.28
CA LEU A 53 11.92 3.21 15.42
C LEU A 53 10.67 3.69 16.15
N GLY A 54 9.66 2.84 16.34
CA GLY A 54 8.37 3.22 16.89
C GLY A 54 7.56 4.13 15.96
N VAL A 55 7.69 3.92 14.65
CA VAL A 55 7.02 4.73 13.60
C VAL A 55 5.81 3.98 13.06
N ASP A 56 4.70 4.68 12.94
CA ASP A 56 3.45 4.24 12.31
C ASP A 56 2.78 5.49 11.71
N PRO A 57 2.48 5.54 10.41
CA PRO A 57 2.27 4.47 9.44
C PRO A 57 3.50 4.07 8.58
N VAL A 58 3.34 2.94 7.85
CA VAL A 58 4.17 2.57 6.70
C VAL A 58 3.43 2.92 5.41
N VAL A 59 4.06 3.73 4.55
CA VAL A 59 3.52 4.17 3.25
C VAL A 59 4.02 3.27 2.14
N THR A 60 3.12 2.81 1.25
CA THR A 60 3.48 1.97 0.10
C THR A 60 2.41 2.02 -1.00
N PHE A 61 2.62 1.24 -2.09
CA PHE A 61 1.61 1.00 -3.13
C PHE A 61 0.93 -0.36 -2.95
N SER A 62 -0.29 -0.49 -3.48
CA SER A 62 -1.04 -1.76 -3.41
C SER A 62 -0.42 -2.88 -4.24
N GLY A 63 0.32 -2.54 -5.27
CA GLY A 63 0.73 -3.46 -6.32
C GLY A 63 -0.28 -3.57 -7.46
N CYS A 64 0.19 -4.14 -8.57
CA CYS A 64 -0.60 -4.47 -9.75
C CYS A 64 -0.09 -5.80 -10.34
N PRO A 65 -0.89 -6.87 -10.33
CA PRO A 65 -0.55 -8.14 -10.95
C PRO A 65 -0.64 -8.10 -12.48
N GLY A 66 -0.32 -9.21 -13.12
CA GLY A 66 -0.71 -9.48 -14.51
C GLY A 66 -2.21 -9.70 -14.66
N GLY A 67 -2.68 -9.89 -15.89
CA GLY A 67 -4.06 -10.27 -16.17
C GLY A 67 -4.32 -11.77 -16.05
N SER A 68 -3.24 -12.56 -15.96
CA SER A 68 -3.28 -14.02 -15.83
C SER A 68 -2.02 -14.53 -15.12
N PRO A 69 -1.98 -15.80 -14.68
CA PRO A 69 -0.78 -16.42 -14.08
C PRO A 69 0.43 -16.48 -15.02
N GLU A 70 0.20 -16.46 -16.34
CA GLU A 70 1.24 -16.57 -17.37
C GLU A 70 1.88 -15.22 -17.71
N ASP A 71 1.27 -14.11 -17.31
CA ASP A 71 1.75 -12.77 -17.60
C ASP A 71 3.11 -12.49 -16.95
N LYS A 72 3.91 -11.67 -17.60
CA LYS A 72 5.25 -11.28 -17.13
C LYS A 72 5.35 -9.80 -16.74
N VAL A 73 4.32 -9.03 -17.11
CA VAL A 73 4.23 -7.59 -16.83
C VAL A 73 2.89 -7.25 -16.20
N PRO A 74 2.82 -6.20 -15.37
CA PRO A 74 1.56 -5.76 -14.79
C PRO A 74 0.53 -5.40 -15.86
N ASN A 75 -0.75 -5.67 -15.56
CA ASN A 75 -1.86 -5.29 -16.40
C ASN A 75 -2.84 -4.43 -15.59
N TRP A 76 -2.78 -3.12 -15.77
CA TRP A 76 -3.63 -2.20 -15.02
C TRP A 76 -5.01 -2.05 -15.66
N VAL A 77 -5.98 -2.77 -15.15
CA VAL A 77 -7.37 -2.77 -15.61
C VAL A 77 -8.20 -1.83 -14.73
N THR A 78 -8.83 -0.83 -15.36
CA THR A 78 -9.64 0.19 -14.69
C THR A 78 -11.12 0.15 -15.05
N CYS A 79 -11.50 -0.69 -16.03
CA CYS A 79 -12.86 -0.84 -16.52
C CYS A 79 -13.23 -2.32 -16.55
N SER A 80 -14.43 -2.66 -16.09
CA SER A 80 -14.94 -4.04 -16.06
C SER A 80 -15.64 -4.47 -17.36
N TRP A 81 -15.53 -3.69 -18.43
CA TRP A 81 -16.12 -3.98 -19.71
C TRP A 81 -15.10 -3.84 -20.85
N PRO A 82 -15.04 -4.76 -21.83
CA PRO A 82 -15.85 -5.98 -22.01
C PRO A 82 -15.59 -7.08 -20.94
N PRO A 83 -16.34 -8.21 -20.95
CA PRO A 83 -16.26 -9.27 -19.92
C PRO A 83 -14.86 -9.80 -19.64
N ASP A 84 -13.98 -9.85 -20.65
CA ASP A 84 -12.58 -10.24 -20.47
C ASP A 84 -11.88 -9.43 -19.37
N PHE A 85 -12.20 -8.14 -19.22
CA PHE A 85 -11.64 -7.29 -18.17
C PHE A 85 -12.24 -7.59 -16.79
N THR A 86 -13.49 -8.08 -16.74
CA THR A 86 -14.08 -8.56 -15.50
C THR A 86 -13.31 -9.78 -14.97
N ASP A 87 -13.02 -10.74 -15.84
CA ASP A 87 -12.28 -11.95 -15.49
C ASP A 87 -10.86 -11.61 -14.99
N ILE A 88 -10.20 -10.66 -15.67
CA ILE A 88 -8.90 -10.17 -15.23
C ILE A 88 -8.99 -9.53 -13.82
N LEU A 89 -9.97 -8.66 -13.59
CA LEU A 89 -10.17 -8.03 -12.29
C LEU A 89 -10.48 -9.04 -11.18
N GLU A 90 -11.29 -10.07 -11.46
CA GLU A 90 -11.57 -11.14 -10.51
C GLU A 90 -10.30 -11.89 -10.13
N TYR A 91 -9.50 -12.30 -11.11
CA TYR A 91 -8.19 -12.92 -10.88
C TYR A 91 -7.27 -12.02 -10.05
N GLN A 92 -7.08 -10.77 -10.49
CA GLN A 92 -6.16 -9.83 -9.82
C GLN A 92 -6.52 -9.59 -8.36
N TRP A 93 -7.80 -9.40 -8.06
CA TRP A 93 -8.25 -9.07 -6.72
C TRP A 93 -8.36 -10.29 -5.82
N ASN A 94 -9.02 -11.35 -6.29
CA ASN A 94 -9.40 -12.47 -5.42
C ASN A 94 -8.29 -13.53 -5.31
N GLU A 95 -7.49 -13.71 -6.36
CA GLU A 95 -6.44 -14.74 -6.36
C GLU A 95 -5.05 -14.17 -6.02
N VAL A 96 -4.81 -12.88 -6.22
CA VAL A 96 -3.48 -12.31 -6.02
C VAL A 96 -3.46 -11.24 -4.93
N LEU A 97 -4.21 -10.14 -5.12
CA LEU A 97 -4.07 -8.94 -4.29
C LEU A 97 -4.55 -9.17 -2.85
N ILE A 98 -5.78 -9.64 -2.68
CA ILE A 98 -6.37 -9.87 -1.35
C ILE A 98 -5.59 -10.91 -0.56
N PRO A 99 -5.22 -12.09 -1.12
CA PRO A 99 -4.39 -13.07 -0.41
C PRO A 99 -3.04 -12.50 0.03
N TYR A 100 -2.36 -11.73 -0.84
CA TYR A 100 -1.11 -11.07 -0.48
C TYR A 100 -1.31 -10.11 0.72
N TRP A 101 -2.29 -9.20 0.63
CA TRP A 101 -2.48 -8.18 1.65
C TRP A 101 -2.98 -8.75 2.98
N LYS A 102 -3.71 -9.88 2.99
CA LYS A 102 -4.03 -10.60 4.24
C LYS A 102 -2.77 -11.02 4.99
N ASN A 103 -1.80 -11.57 4.27
CA ASN A 103 -0.52 -11.99 4.86
C ASN A 103 0.34 -10.79 5.28
N ALA A 104 0.43 -9.76 4.44
CA ALA A 104 1.19 -8.55 4.71
C ALA A 104 0.64 -7.77 5.92
N VAL A 105 -0.67 -7.68 6.06
CA VAL A 105 -1.36 -7.08 7.23
C VAL A 105 -1.08 -7.89 8.50
N ALA A 106 -1.16 -9.21 8.43
CA ALA A 106 -0.85 -10.09 9.57
C ALA A 106 0.61 -9.91 10.02
N PHE A 107 1.54 -9.86 9.06
CA PHE A 107 2.96 -9.61 9.31
C PHE A 107 3.18 -8.24 9.97
N ALA A 108 2.61 -7.17 9.42
CA ALA A 108 2.72 -5.81 9.96
C ALA A 108 2.19 -5.74 11.39
N ASN A 109 1.01 -6.31 11.64
CA ASN A 109 0.39 -6.35 12.96
C ASN A 109 1.24 -7.11 13.99
N ALA A 110 1.88 -8.21 13.60
CA ALA A 110 2.78 -8.97 14.46
C ALA A 110 4.03 -8.17 14.87
N HIS A 111 4.45 -7.18 14.05
CA HIS A 111 5.55 -6.26 14.32
C HIS A 111 5.09 -4.91 14.92
N GLY A 112 3.83 -4.79 15.35
CA GLY A 112 3.31 -3.59 16.01
C GLY A 112 2.94 -2.44 15.06
N VAL A 113 3.10 -2.59 13.74
CA VAL A 113 2.64 -1.63 12.73
C VAL A 113 1.14 -1.82 12.52
N LYS A 114 0.34 -0.82 12.86
CA LYS A 114 -1.13 -0.85 12.80
C LYS A 114 -1.71 -0.09 11.63
N LYS A 115 -0.90 0.69 10.93
CA LYS A 115 -1.32 1.53 9.81
C LYS A 115 -0.42 1.31 8.60
N ILE A 116 -0.99 0.76 7.55
CA ILE A 116 -0.37 0.70 6.22
C ILE A 116 -1.13 1.69 5.35
N ALA A 117 -0.47 2.77 4.97
CA ALA A 117 -1.05 3.84 4.18
C ALA A 117 -0.76 3.62 2.70
N LEU A 118 -1.74 3.13 1.95
CA LEU A 118 -1.60 2.91 0.52
C LEU A 118 -1.82 4.22 -0.24
N GLU A 119 -0.86 4.60 -1.05
CA GLU A 119 -1.04 5.69 -2.00
C GLU A 119 -1.93 5.24 -3.15
N MET A 120 -3.02 5.97 -3.38
CA MET A 120 -3.97 5.70 -4.45
C MET A 120 -3.42 6.19 -5.79
N HIS A 121 -2.47 5.45 -6.35
CA HIS A 121 -1.66 5.87 -7.49
C HIS A 121 -2.05 5.15 -8.78
N PRO A 122 -2.05 5.84 -9.95
CA PRO A 122 -2.22 5.21 -11.26
C PRO A 122 -1.25 4.06 -11.50
N GLY A 123 -1.71 3.02 -12.19
CA GLY A 123 -0.88 1.83 -12.46
C GLY A 123 -0.88 0.77 -11.36
N PHE A 124 -1.64 1.01 -10.27
CA PHE A 124 -1.83 0.05 -9.18
C PHE A 124 -3.32 -0.29 -9.01
N CYS A 125 -3.62 -1.44 -8.39
CA CYS A 125 -5.00 -1.88 -8.20
C CYS A 125 -5.80 -0.95 -7.29
N VAL A 126 -5.15 -0.36 -6.27
CA VAL A 126 -5.74 0.68 -5.43
C VAL A 126 -5.30 2.04 -5.98
N TYR A 127 -6.19 2.69 -6.74
CA TYR A 127 -5.90 3.97 -7.40
C TYR A 127 -6.95 5.05 -7.16
N ASN A 128 -8.01 4.73 -6.42
CA ASN A 128 -9.08 5.66 -6.05
C ASN A 128 -9.77 5.21 -4.74
N THR A 129 -10.67 6.04 -4.25
CA THR A 129 -11.41 5.82 -3.00
C THR A 129 -12.15 4.47 -2.98
N ALA A 130 -12.82 4.11 -4.06
CA ALA A 130 -13.60 2.86 -4.11
C ALA A 130 -12.68 1.62 -4.03
N SER A 131 -11.56 1.63 -4.75
CA SER A 131 -10.61 0.51 -4.73
C SER A 131 -9.89 0.40 -3.38
N LEU A 132 -9.60 1.51 -2.71
CA LEU A 132 -9.04 1.48 -1.35
C LEU A 132 -10.03 0.85 -0.35
N LEU A 133 -11.27 1.31 -0.36
CA LEU A 133 -12.30 0.81 0.55
C LEU A 133 -12.60 -0.68 0.30
N ARG A 134 -12.62 -1.11 -0.96
CA ARG A 134 -12.74 -2.54 -1.32
C ARG A 134 -11.62 -3.38 -0.67
N LEU A 135 -10.38 -2.94 -0.76
CA LEU A 135 -9.26 -3.69 -0.16
C LEU A 135 -9.35 -3.68 1.36
N ARG A 136 -9.63 -2.52 1.96
CA ARG A 136 -9.80 -2.37 3.41
C ARG A 136 -10.92 -3.27 3.95
N GLU A 137 -12.05 -3.37 3.28
CA GLU A 137 -13.14 -4.27 3.63
C GLU A 137 -12.70 -5.75 3.63
N ALA A 138 -11.88 -6.13 2.65
CA ALA A 138 -11.43 -7.51 2.47
C ALA A 138 -10.33 -7.96 3.45
N VAL A 139 -9.47 -7.02 3.93
CA VAL A 139 -8.26 -7.37 4.70
C VAL A 139 -8.17 -6.68 6.08
N GLY A 140 -9.07 -5.76 6.40
CA GLY A 140 -9.17 -5.09 7.69
C GLY A 140 -8.64 -3.66 7.72
N ASP A 141 -8.82 -3.03 8.87
CA ASP A 141 -8.59 -1.61 9.10
C ASP A 141 -7.11 -1.21 9.26
N THR A 142 -6.20 -2.16 9.24
CA THR A 142 -4.76 -1.86 9.12
C THR A 142 -4.45 -1.16 7.79
N ILE A 143 -5.24 -1.42 6.72
CA ILE A 143 -5.14 -0.71 5.44
C ILE A 143 -5.88 0.62 5.52
N GLY A 144 -5.20 1.69 5.11
CA GLY A 144 -5.75 3.02 4.92
C GLY A 144 -5.06 3.76 3.79
N ALA A 145 -5.37 5.04 3.63
CA ALA A 145 -4.84 5.88 2.57
C ALA A 145 -3.61 6.69 2.99
N ASN A 146 -2.59 6.69 2.14
CA ASN A 146 -1.77 7.88 1.93
C ASN A 146 -2.53 8.72 0.88
N PHE A 147 -3.11 9.83 1.32
CA PHE A 147 -3.99 10.62 0.51
C PHE A 147 -3.21 11.66 -0.28
N ASP A 148 -2.99 11.40 -1.57
CA ASP A 148 -2.48 12.37 -2.52
C ASP A 148 -3.62 12.80 -3.46
N PRO A 149 -4.14 14.03 -3.32
CA PRO A 149 -5.24 14.51 -4.15
C PRO A 149 -4.86 14.67 -5.63
N SER A 150 -3.57 14.81 -5.95
CA SER A 150 -3.13 14.98 -7.33
C SER A 150 -3.51 13.79 -8.21
N HIS A 151 -3.49 12.58 -7.65
CA HIS A 151 -3.88 11.36 -8.34
C HIS A 151 -5.40 11.20 -8.56
N LEU A 152 -6.22 12.04 -7.93
CA LEU A 152 -7.67 12.03 -8.10
C LEU A 152 -8.13 13.05 -9.15
N PHE A 153 -7.43 14.15 -9.32
CA PHE A 153 -7.82 15.22 -10.24
C PHE A 153 -7.97 14.75 -11.69
N TRP A 154 -7.02 13.97 -12.20
CA TRP A 154 -7.10 13.48 -13.57
C TRP A 154 -8.23 12.44 -13.79
N GLN A 155 -8.74 11.84 -12.71
CA GLN A 155 -9.90 10.95 -12.72
C GLN A 155 -11.23 11.72 -12.63
N GLY A 156 -11.19 13.05 -12.47
CA GLY A 156 -12.38 13.87 -12.26
C GLY A 156 -13.03 13.67 -10.89
N ILE A 157 -12.29 13.14 -9.92
CA ILE A 157 -12.78 12.90 -8.56
C ILE A 157 -12.58 14.17 -7.73
N ASP A 158 -13.64 14.62 -7.06
CA ASP A 158 -13.56 15.71 -6.08
C ASP A 158 -12.82 15.24 -4.82
N PRO A 159 -11.63 15.82 -4.50
CA PRO A 159 -10.86 15.42 -3.33
C PRO A 159 -11.63 15.63 -2.02
N ALA A 160 -12.46 16.66 -1.91
CA ALA A 160 -13.25 16.89 -0.71
C ALA A 160 -14.31 15.80 -0.50
N ALA A 161 -14.92 15.30 -1.58
CA ALA A 161 -15.81 14.14 -1.52
C ALA A 161 -15.04 12.86 -1.15
N ALA A 162 -13.85 12.67 -1.71
CA ALA A 162 -12.98 11.53 -1.39
C ALA A 162 -12.57 11.53 0.10
N ILE A 163 -12.18 12.69 0.65
CA ILE A 163 -11.85 12.83 2.09
C ILE A 163 -13.06 12.44 2.95
N ARG A 164 -14.26 12.91 2.62
CA ARG A 164 -15.48 12.56 3.37
C ARG A 164 -15.80 11.06 3.31
N ALA A 165 -15.55 10.43 2.16
CA ALA A 165 -15.79 9.00 1.98
C ALA A 165 -14.76 8.13 2.71
N LEU A 166 -13.50 8.53 2.73
CA LEU A 166 -12.43 7.81 3.41
C LEU A 166 -12.48 7.99 4.94
N GLY A 167 -12.81 9.21 5.41
CA GLY A 167 -12.89 9.50 6.84
C GLY A 167 -11.65 9.06 7.61
N GLU A 168 -11.82 8.19 8.61
CA GLU A 168 -10.74 7.67 9.45
C GLU A 168 -9.78 6.71 8.72
N ALA A 169 -10.08 6.32 7.49
CA ALA A 169 -9.17 5.53 6.68
C ALA A 169 -8.00 6.34 6.11
N ILE A 170 -7.96 7.66 6.26
CA ILE A 170 -6.80 8.48 5.88
C ILE A 170 -5.78 8.40 7.02
N TYR A 171 -4.62 7.82 6.73
CA TYR A 171 -3.54 7.63 7.69
C TYR A 171 -2.37 8.57 7.46
N PHE A 172 -2.18 9.00 6.24
CA PHE A 172 -1.12 9.91 5.84
C PHE A 172 -1.60 10.82 4.70
N PHE A 173 -0.94 11.96 4.55
CA PHE A 173 -1.22 12.96 3.52
C PHE A 173 0.06 13.25 2.74
N HIS A 174 -0.07 13.28 1.41
CA HIS A 174 1.06 13.55 0.51
C HIS A 174 0.81 14.77 -0.36
#